data_15b4eb9b847031a7bff60c7b53f6f011
#
_entry.id   15b4eb9b847031a7bff60c7b53f6f011
#
_cell.length_a   1.000
_cell.length_b   1.000
_cell.length_c   1.000
_cell.angle_alpha   90.00
_cell.angle_beta   90.00
_cell.angle_gamma   90.00
#
_symmetry.space_group_name_H-M   'P 1'
#
loop_
_entity.id
_entity.type
_entity.pdbx_description
1 polymer ?
#
loop_
_entity_poly.entity_id
_entity_poly.type
_entity_poly.pdbx_seq_one_letter_code
_entity_poly.pdbx_strand_id
1 'polypeptide(L)'
;MKKFFALVLALCMVLCMASFAVAEDVPTIKIITLGNGQPANYDAWIAKLNPYVEEKIGAKLEVECIGWGDWGSRRGIIIDSNEPYDVIFGDSGNMNADVAKGAYLDITDMLAENAPGLLELIPAGYWDACRVNGRIYGVPTYKDSSITQYFVWDVEVLKELGLEEDAKNCHTIQAATPILQKIKDAKGEASFPVTKDGVSQIPFIFDSFGAGLRGVGVRYNDKEAKVVKIFEEEDIMAQLKEVRGWYENGIINADAPQLAEGPTYKACFLAQGWSGAAKTTWGKNMGKELVAYQYGPTILSNDSVLGSVNFISINSKNPEKALQYLNLINTDSKVRDAFRYGLEGENFEYTTDGRVHEIPDTSWGLAGYTQATFFNITPTDSVEFNEWDEVKELNDAAEPSVLLGFSFDATKVQDQILNCKTIWDNYHPELLTGSVDPETAVKEMYAEMEAEGLNDIIEEAQAQINAFLANK
;
A
#
# COMPACT_ATOMS: atom_id res chain seq x y z
N MET A 1 1.92 72.50 30.32
CA MET A 1 2.80 71.36 30.68
C MET A 1 2.02 70.14 31.13
N LYS A 2 1.10 70.19 32.11
CA LYS A 2 0.36 68.99 32.59
C LYS A 2 -0.48 68.25 31.50
N LYS A 3 -1.09 68.95 30.53
CA LYS A 3 -1.85 68.35 29.44
C LYS A 3 -0.98 67.71 28.35
N PHE A 4 0.26 68.20 28.16
CA PHE A 4 1.20 67.62 27.21
C PHE A 4 1.83 66.32 27.76
N PHE A 5 2.10 66.26 29.08
CA PHE A 5 2.55 65.06 29.75
C PHE A 5 1.50 63.94 29.77
N ALA A 6 0.22 64.27 29.92
CA ALA A 6 -0.87 63.31 29.87
C ALA A 6 -1.05 62.71 28.45
N LEU A 7 -0.84 63.51 27.38
CA LEU A 7 -0.93 63.06 26.01
C LEU A 7 0.27 62.13 25.64
N VAL A 8 1.46 62.43 26.09
CA VAL A 8 2.65 61.58 25.88
C VAL A 8 2.55 60.27 26.68
N LEU A 9 1.99 60.30 27.89
CA LEU A 9 1.78 59.07 28.68
C LEU A 9 0.68 58.16 28.04
N ALA A 10 -0.38 58.79 27.51
CA ALA A 10 -1.41 58.04 26.79
C ALA A 10 -0.89 57.42 25.46
N LEU A 11 -0.03 58.14 24.73
CA LEU A 11 0.61 57.66 23.52
C LEU A 11 1.61 56.50 23.81
N CYS A 12 2.39 56.60 24.91
CA CYS A 12 3.27 55.50 25.36
C CYS A 12 2.48 54.28 25.83
N MET A 13 1.33 54.45 26.51
CA MET A 13 0.47 53.31 26.86
C MET A 13 -0.17 52.63 25.66
N VAL A 14 -0.57 53.38 24.61
CA VAL A 14 -1.10 52.83 23.36
C VAL A 14 0.03 52.12 22.58
N LEU A 15 1.25 52.64 22.57
CA LEU A 15 2.39 51.98 21.95
C LEU A 15 2.87 50.72 22.74
N CYS A 16 2.71 50.70 24.08
CA CYS A 16 3.00 49.51 24.89
C CYS A 16 1.89 48.42 24.77
N MET A 17 0.65 48.75 24.41
CA MET A 17 -0.40 47.76 24.13
C MET A 17 -0.32 47.15 22.74
N ALA A 18 0.44 47.75 21.82
CA ALA A 18 0.67 47.20 20.46
C ALA A 18 1.81 46.18 20.38
N SER A 19 2.46 45.81 21.51
CA SER A 19 3.64 44.95 21.53
C SER A 19 3.48 43.65 22.31
N PHE A 20 2.29 43.32 22.77
CA PHE A 20 1.98 41.94 23.17
C PHE A 20 1.24 41.25 22.04
N ALA A 21 1.89 41.06 20.88
CA ALA A 21 1.67 39.88 20.11
C ALA A 21 2.16 38.75 21.02
N VAL A 22 1.25 38.10 21.73
CA VAL A 22 1.49 36.75 22.24
C VAL A 22 1.98 35.98 21.00
N ALA A 23 3.24 35.60 20.98
CA ALA A 23 3.69 34.65 19.97
C ALA A 23 2.76 33.45 20.14
N GLU A 24 1.82 33.28 19.25
CA GLU A 24 1.02 32.06 19.22
C GLU A 24 2.04 30.93 19.13
N ASP A 25 1.99 30.01 20.10
CA ASP A 25 2.84 28.83 20.06
C ASP A 25 2.60 28.12 18.75
N VAL A 26 3.65 27.99 17.93
CA VAL A 26 3.59 27.32 16.64
C VAL A 26 3.08 25.90 16.85
N PRO A 27 1.93 25.53 16.27
CA PRO A 27 1.35 24.21 16.52
C PRO A 27 2.27 23.10 16.01
N THR A 28 2.31 21.99 16.73
CA THR A 28 3.05 20.80 16.34
C THR A 28 2.06 19.74 15.87
N ILE A 29 2.25 19.26 14.63
CA ILE A 29 1.48 18.17 14.02
C ILE A 29 2.17 16.86 14.41
N LYS A 30 1.46 16.00 15.14
CA LYS A 30 1.93 14.69 15.55
C LYS A 30 1.51 13.62 14.54
N ILE A 31 2.50 12.93 14.01
CA ILE A 31 2.33 11.95 12.93
C ILE A 31 2.80 10.59 13.45
N ILE A 32 2.00 9.55 13.24
CA ILE A 32 2.45 8.17 13.43
C ILE A 32 2.46 7.44 12.12
N THR A 33 3.58 6.78 11.84
CA THR A 33 3.81 5.98 10.65
C THR A 33 4.61 4.72 11.00
N LEU A 34 4.88 3.87 10.01
CA LEU A 34 5.63 2.63 10.22
C LEU A 34 6.91 2.57 9.37
N GLY A 35 7.78 1.67 9.78
CA GLY A 35 9.04 1.41 9.09
C GLY A 35 9.93 0.49 9.91
N ASN A 36 11.24 0.73 9.86
CA ASN A 36 12.23 -0.06 10.63
C ASN A 36 12.42 0.46 12.07
N GLY A 37 11.49 1.28 12.57
CA GLY A 37 11.58 2.00 13.84
C GLY A 37 12.14 3.41 13.70
N GLN A 38 12.23 4.13 14.82
CA GLN A 38 12.68 5.51 14.86
C GLN A 38 14.14 5.63 14.39
N PRO A 39 14.45 6.47 13.38
CA PRO A 39 15.82 6.62 12.89
C PRO A 39 16.77 7.15 13.98
N ALA A 40 18.01 6.66 13.99
CA ALA A 40 18.99 7.07 14.98
C ALA A 40 19.33 8.58 14.93
N ASN A 41 19.24 9.19 13.74
CA ASN A 41 19.50 10.62 13.52
C ASN A 41 18.20 11.46 13.44
N TYR A 42 17.10 10.96 14.02
CA TYR A 42 15.79 11.63 14.02
C TYR A 42 15.85 13.08 14.51
N ASP A 43 16.51 13.33 15.64
CA ASP A 43 16.57 14.69 16.23
C ASP A 43 17.26 15.70 15.30
N ALA A 44 18.32 15.28 14.62
CA ALA A 44 19.01 16.12 13.65
C ALA A 44 18.16 16.34 12.39
N TRP A 45 17.48 15.28 11.91
CA TRP A 45 16.59 15.34 10.77
C TRP A 45 15.41 16.29 11.00
N ILE A 46 14.69 16.12 12.11
CA ILE A 46 13.51 16.96 12.40
C ILE A 46 13.88 18.41 12.71
N ALA A 47 15.04 18.64 13.35
CA ALA A 47 15.57 19.98 13.58
C ALA A 47 15.94 20.73 12.29
N LYS A 48 16.40 19.98 11.24
CA LYS A 48 16.69 20.57 9.93
C LYS A 48 15.41 20.80 9.11
N LEU A 49 14.42 19.91 9.23
CA LEU A 49 13.17 19.96 8.45
C LEU A 49 12.18 21.01 8.99
N ASN A 50 11.98 21.08 10.30
CA ASN A 50 10.93 21.91 10.91
C ASN A 50 11.00 23.40 10.57
N PRO A 51 12.17 24.08 10.49
CA PRO A 51 12.19 25.48 10.05
C PRO A 51 11.60 25.70 8.66
N TYR A 52 11.80 24.75 7.75
CA TYR A 52 11.25 24.82 6.40
C TYR A 52 9.72 24.57 6.40
N VAL A 53 9.25 23.58 7.16
CA VAL A 53 7.82 23.29 7.27
C VAL A 53 7.08 24.45 7.95
N GLU A 54 7.67 25.04 9.01
CA GLU A 54 7.11 26.20 9.71
C GLU A 54 6.97 27.42 8.77
N GLU A 55 7.98 27.67 7.92
CA GLU A 55 7.89 28.73 6.89
C GLU A 55 6.73 28.47 5.91
N LYS A 56 6.49 27.23 5.52
CA LYS A 56 5.48 26.86 4.49
C LYS A 56 4.06 26.84 5.03
N ILE A 57 3.83 26.28 6.20
CA ILE A 57 2.47 26.05 6.72
C ILE A 57 2.24 26.61 8.13
N GLY A 58 3.23 27.25 8.76
CA GLY A 58 3.11 27.78 10.12
C GLY A 58 2.89 26.71 11.18
N ALA A 59 3.49 25.54 11.01
CA ALA A 59 3.43 24.41 11.94
C ALA A 59 4.74 23.64 11.95
N LYS A 60 5.01 22.90 13.03
CA LYS A 60 6.13 21.96 13.18
C LYS A 60 5.63 20.53 13.12
N LEU A 61 6.52 19.58 12.88
CA LEU A 61 6.23 18.16 12.85
C LEU A 61 6.89 17.46 14.03
N GLU A 62 6.19 16.45 14.56
CA GLU A 62 6.70 15.40 15.43
C GLU A 62 6.29 14.07 14.81
N VAL A 63 7.27 13.23 14.46
CA VAL A 63 7.02 11.98 13.72
C VAL A 63 7.46 10.79 14.56
N GLU A 64 6.55 9.87 14.83
CA GLU A 64 6.83 8.59 15.47
C GLU A 64 6.80 7.48 14.41
N CYS A 65 7.92 6.77 14.26
CA CYS A 65 8.06 5.63 13.36
C CYS A 65 8.07 4.33 14.15
N ILE A 66 7.04 3.51 13.98
CA ILE A 66 6.87 2.23 14.65
C ILE A 66 7.49 1.10 13.81
N GLY A 67 8.13 0.14 14.49
CA GLY A 67 8.65 -1.07 13.86
C GLY A 67 7.55 -1.96 13.28
N TRP A 68 7.86 -2.68 12.20
CA TRP A 68 6.92 -3.55 11.50
C TRP A 68 6.18 -4.53 12.42
N GLY A 69 6.90 -5.14 13.38
CA GLY A 69 6.32 -6.12 14.32
C GLY A 69 5.36 -5.53 15.34
N ASP A 70 5.53 -4.26 15.67
CA ASP A 70 4.76 -3.58 16.72
C ASP A 70 3.62 -2.72 16.17
N TRP A 71 3.61 -2.46 14.86
CA TRP A 71 2.67 -1.54 14.21
C TRP A 71 1.21 -1.81 14.56
N GLY A 72 0.74 -3.03 14.34
CA GLY A 72 -0.66 -3.37 14.56
C GLY A 72 -1.12 -3.14 15.99
N SER A 73 -0.30 -3.55 16.98
CA SER A 73 -0.59 -3.38 18.40
C SER A 73 -0.56 -1.91 18.81
N ARG A 74 0.46 -1.16 18.39
CA ARG A 74 0.62 0.26 18.75
C ARG A 74 -0.50 1.12 18.14
N ARG A 75 -0.81 0.90 16.87
CA ARG A 75 -1.91 1.59 16.18
C ARG A 75 -3.25 1.33 16.87
N GLY A 76 -3.55 0.08 17.23
CA GLY A 76 -4.76 -0.27 17.96
C GLY A 76 -4.87 0.48 19.31
N ILE A 77 -3.78 0.54 20.07
CA ILE A 77 -3.73 1.30 21.34
C ILE A 77 -4.02 2.79 21.11
N ILE A 78 -3.42 3.41 20.09
CA ILE A 78 -3.63 4.83 19.79
C ILE A 78 -5.11 5.14 19.53
N ILE A 79 -5.76 4.30 18.72
CA ILE A 79 -7.18 4.47 18.38
C ILE A 79 -8.07 4.23 19.59
N ASP A 80 -7.87 3.12 20.31
CA ASP A 80 -8.74 2.75 21.42
C ASP A 80 -8.55 3.64 22.67
N SER A 81 -7.36 4.21 22.85
CA SER A 81 -7.04 5.12 23.97
C SER A 81 -7.22 6.60 23.61
N ASN A 82 -7.60 6.93 22.38
CA ASN A 82 -7.75 8.31 21.92
C ASN A 82 -6.49 9.17 22.11
N GLU A 83 -5.30 8.62 21.82
CA GLU A 83 -4.06 9.37 21.91
C GLU A 83 -4.05 10.56 20.93
N PRO A 84 -3.45 11.71 21.32
CA PRO A 84 -3.56 12.94 20.56
C PRO A 84 -2.58 13.01 19.37
N TYR A 85 -2.73 12.10 18.41
CA TYR A 85 -2.08 12.21 17.10
C TYR A 85 -2.97 13.03 16.17
N ASP A 86 -2.33 13.73 15.22
CA ASP A 86 -3.02 14.49 14.18
C ASP A 86 -3.15 13.65 12.89
N VAL A 87 -2.07 12.96 12.50
CA VAL A 87 -2.04 12.10 11.31
C VAL A 87 -1.70 10.66 11.70
N ILE A 88 -2.54 9.73 11.27
CA ILE A 88 -2.38 8.29 11.53
C ILE A 88 -2.32 7.56 10.18
N PHE A 89 -1.22 6.83 9.94
CA PHE A 89 -1.12 5.93 8.81
C PHE A 89 -2.05 4.72 8.99
N GLY A 90 -2.59 4.21 7.88
CA GLY A 90 -3.38 2.98 7.84
C GLY A 90 -3.56 2.44 6.43
N ASP A 91 -4.41 1.43 6.33
CA ASP A 91 -4.68 0.70 5.09
C ASP A 91 -6.13 0.22 4.99
N SER A 92 -6.48 -0.48 3.90
CA SER A 92 -7.82 -1.05 3.65
C SER A 92 -8.30 -1.98 4.75
N GLY A 93 -7.40 -2.71 5.40
CA GLY A 93 -7.74 -3.72 6.40
C GLY A 93 -8.38 -3.13 7.67
N ASN A 94 -8.21 -1.83 7.90
CA ASN A 94 -8.65 -1.17 9.14
C ASN A 94 -9.60 -0.01 8.91
N MET A 95 -9.61 0.61 7.73
CA MET A 95 -10.31 1.87 7.47
C MET A 95 -11.78 1.83 7.90
N ASN A 96 -12.55 0.87 7.40
CA ASN A 96 -14.00 0.82 7.65
C ASN A 96 -14.32 0.60 9.14
N ALA A 97 -13.58 -0.29 9.80
CA ALA A 97 -13.77 -0.59 11.22
C ALA A 97 -13.44 0.64 12.09
N ASP A 98 -12.39 1.37 11.77
CA ASP A 98 -11.98 2.55 12.54
C ASP A 98 -12.86 3.76 12.27
N VAL A 99 -13.35 3.95 11.03
CA VAL A 99 -14.39 4.95 10.72
C VAL A 99 -15.66 4.66 11.50
N ALA A 100 -16.09 3.38 11.57
CA ALA A 100 -17.26 2.98 12.34
C ALA A 100 -17.08 3.23 13.85
N LYS A 101 -15.86 3.09 14.39
CA LYS A 101 -15.51 3.47 15.76
C LYS A 101 -15.46 4.99 15.99
N GLY A 102 -15.51 5.80 14.93
CA GLY A 102 -15.37 7.26 15.01
C GLY A 102 -13.93 7.72 15.27
N ALA A 103 -12.91 6.95 14.84
CA ALA A 103 -11.51 7.26 15.05
C ALA A 103 -10.98 8.39 14.15
N TYR A 104 -11.57 8.58 12.98
CA TYR A 104 -11.10 9.50 11.94
C TYR A 104 -12.08 10.62 11.66
N LEU A 105 -11.52 11.77 11.31
CA LEU A 105 -12.28 12.95 10.93
C LEU A 105 -12.78 12.82 9.47
N ASP A 106 -14.02 13.21 9.23
CA ASP A 106 -14.55 13.46 7.89
C ASP A 106 -13.87 14.72 7.32
N ILE A 107 -13.07 14.55 6.29
CA ILE A 107 -12.29 15.63 5.67
C ILE A 107 -12.93 16.20 4.39
N THR A 108 -14.09 15.69 3.97
CA THR A 108 -14.72 16.00 2.68
C THR A 108 -14.78 17.50 2.40
N ASP A 109 -15.30 18.27 3.36
CA ASP A 109 -15.55 19.70 3.19
C ASP A 109 -14.31 20.56 3.47
N MET A 110 -13.24 19.96 4.00
CA MET A 110 -11.99 20.65 4.35
C MET A 110 -10.93 20.63 3.25
N LEU A 111 -11.01 19.63 2.34
CA LEU A 111 -9.97 19.37 1.32
C LEU A 111 -9.73 20.56 0.40
N ALA A 112 -10.79 21.16 -0.14
CA ALA A 112 -10.66 22.24 -1.13
C ALA A 112 -9.95 23.48 -0.57
N GLU A 113 -10.13 23.80 0.70
CA GLU A 113 -9.51 24.95 1.35
C GLU A 113 -8.10 24.65 1.86
N ASN A 114 -7.90 23.47 2.46
CA ASN A 114 -6.65 23.16 3.18
C ASN A 114 -5.66 22.31 2.39
N ALA A 115 -6.12 21.63 1.33
CA ALA A 115 -5.30 20.71 0.55
C ALA A 115 -5.65 20.72 -0.96
N PRO A 116 -5.73 21.89 -1.63
CA PRO A 116 -6.12 21.95 -3.05
C PRO A 116 -5.15 21.18 -3.96
N GLY A 117 -3.86 21.17 -3.65
CA GLY A 117 -2.86 20.44 -4.43
C GLY A 117 -3.05 18.92 -4.40
N LEU A 118 -3.63 18.36 -3.33
CA LEU A 118 -3.99 16.94 -3.30
C LEU A 118 -5.13 16.63 -4.29
N LEU A 119 -6.11 17.52 -4.41
CA LEU A 119 -7.23 17.34 -5.35
C LEU A 119 -6.79 17.45 -6.83
N GLU A 120 -5.73 18.21 -7.10
CA GLU A 120 -5.13 18.33 -8.43
C GLU A 120 -4.24 17.12 -8.74
N LEU A 121 -3.51 16.61 -7.75
CA LEU A 121 -2.52 15.54 -7.90
C LEU A 121 -3.16 14.16 -7.99
N ILE A 122 -4.13 13.87 -7.09
CA ILE A 122 -4.67 12.53 -6.89
C ILE A 122 -5.90 12.33 -7.78
N PRO A 123 -5.94 11.30 -8.65
CA PRO A 123 -7.06 11.05 -9.52
C PRO A 123 -8.40 10.85 -8.77
N ALA A 124 -9.51 11.29 -9.35
CA ALA A 124 -10.83 11.28 -8.71
C ALA A 124 -11.25 9.89 -8.17
N GLY A 125 -10.99 8.83 -8.93
CA GLY A 125 -11.31 7.45 -8.51
C GLY A 125 -10.60 6.99 -7.23
N TYR A 126 -9.44 7.57 -6.90
CA TYR A 126 -8.74 7.28 -5.65
C TYR A 126 -9.46 7.86 -4.43
N TRP A 127 -10.05 9.04 -4.58
CA TRP A 127 -10.88 9.65 -3.55
C TRP A 127 -12.15 8.85 -3.31
N ASP A 128 -12.71 8.23 -4.37
CA ASP A 128 -13.90 7.38 -4.23
C ASP A 128 -13.61 6.13 -3.37
N ALA A 129 -12.43 5.52 -3.49
CA ALA A 129 -12.00 4.44 -2.62
C ALA A 129 -11.89 4.84 -1.13
N CYS A 130 -11.62 6.13 -0.83
CA CYS A 130 -11.54 6.66 0.54
C CYS A 130 -12.91 7.07 1.11
N ARG A 131 -14.03 6.77 0.42
CA ARG A 131 -15.37 7.12 0.90
C ARG A 131 -15.97 6.02 1.75
N VAL A 132 -16.52 6.42 2.89
CA VAL A 132 -17.43 5.61 3.70
C VAL A 132 -18.75 6.38 3.79
N ASN A 133 -19.85 5.78 3.37
CA ASN A 133 -21.17 6.44 3.30
C ASN A 133 -21.14 7.79 2.55
N GLY A 134 -20.37 7.86 1.44
CA GLY A 134 -20.25 9.06 0.59
C GLY A 134 -19.30 10.15 1.12
N ARG A 135 -18.73 10.01 2.32
CA ARG A 135 -17.82 10.98 2.95
C ARG A 135 -16.38 10.49 2.90
N ILE A 136 -15.40 11.37 2.72
CA ILE A 136 -13.97 11.06 2.62
C ILE A 136 -13.34 11.12 4.01
N TYR A 137 -12.68 10.03 4.42
CA TYR A 137 -12.04 9.93 5.73
C TYR A 137 -10.50 9.85 5.68
N GLY A 138 -9.91 9.66 4.50
CA GLY A 138 -8.46 9.53 4.38
C GLY A 138 -7.92 10.15 3.11
N VAL A 139 -6.62 10.45 3.12
CA VAL A 139 -5.84 10.89 1.97
C VAL A 139 -5.07 9.69 1.42
N PRO A 140 -5.42 9.16 0.24
CA PRO A 140 -4.71 8.02 -0.34
C PRO A 140 -3.30 8.43 -0.76
N THR A 141 -2.34 7.54 -0.56
CA THR A 141 -0.99 7.75 -1.06
C THR A 141 -0.94 7.42 -2.55
N TYR A 142 -0.79 8.43 -3.40
CA TYR A 142 -0.69 8.24 -4.85
C TYR A 142 0.70 7.73 -5.22
N LYS A 143 0.82 6.41 -5.35
CA LYS A 143 2.07 5.67 -5.55
C LYS A 143 1.89 4.57 -6.61
N ASP A 144 2.51 3.41 -6.49
CA ASP A 144 2.22 2.17 -7.21
C ASP A 144 0.86 1.58 -6.78
N SER A 145 -0.19 2.33 -7.02
CA SER A 145 -1.54 2.03 -6.53
C SER A 145 -2.36 1.16 -7.48
N SER A 146 -1.83 0.81 -8.66
CA SER A 146 -2.39 -0.23 -9.52
C SER A 146 -1.81 -1.59 -9.18
N ILE A 147 -2.58 -2.66 -9.39
CA ILE A 147 -2.09 -4.04 -9.29
C ILE A 147 -1.61 -4.47 -10.68
N THR A 148 -0.30 -4.58 -10.84
CA THR A 148 0.33 -5.19 -12.01
C THR A 148 1.23 -6.31 -11.53
N GLN A 149 1.00 -7.53 -12.00
CA GLN A 149 1.80 -8.69 -11.65
C GLN A 149 2.87 -8.96 -12.71
N TYR A 150 4.02 -9.46 -12.29
CA TYR A 150 5.13 -9.79 -13.16
C TYR A 150 5.70 -11.16 -12.85
N PHE A 151 6.02 -11.94 -13.89
CA PHE A 151 7.02 -12.98 -13.80
C PHE A 151 8.40 -12.32 -13.80
N VAL A 152 9.17 -12.54 -12.76
CA VAL A 152 10.52 -12.00 -12.57
C VAL A 152 11.52 -13.15 -12.73
N TRP A 153 12.49 -12.98 -13.61
CA TRP A 153 13.41 -14.03 -14.04
C TRP A 153 14.87 -13.63 -13.82
N ASP A 154 15.72 -14.59 -13.45
CA ASP A 154 17.17 -14.45 -13.44
C ASP A 154 17.70 -14.44 -14.88
N VAL A 155 18.31 -13.31 -15.28
CA VAL A 155 18.83 -13.10 -16.65
C VAL A 155 19.96 -14.07 -17.01
N GLU A 156 20.82 -14.41 -16.05
CA GLU A 156 21.92 -15.34 -16.26
C GLU A 156 21.38 -16.75 -16.58
N VAL A 157 20.38 -17.21 -15.84
CA VAL A 157 19.73 -18.51 -16.05
C VAL A 157 19.03 -18.54 -17.43
N LEU A 158 18.31 -17.47 -17.79
CA LEU A 158 17.67 -17.40 -19.11
C LEU A 158 18.67 -17.48 -20.25
N LYS A 159 19.77 -16.72 -20.19
CA LYS A 159 20.84 -16.71 -21.20
C LYS A 159 21.53 -18.06 -21.31
N GLU A 160 21.86 -18.66 -20.17
CA GLU A 160 22.52 -19.99 -20.15
C GLU A 160 21.70 -21.08 -20.84
N LEU A 161 20.37 -21.02 -20.70
CA LEU A 161 19.46 -22.03 -21.24
C LEU A 161 18.78 -21.63 -22.57
N GLY A 162 19.06 -20.42 -23.09
CA GLY A 162 18.45 -19.90 -24.31
C GLY A 162 16.96 -19.68 -24.20
N LEU A 163 16.47 -19.17 -23.05
CA LEU A 163 15.06 -19.02 -22.70
C LEU A 163 14.57 -17.56 -22.71
N GLU A 164 15.40 -16.60 -23.17
CA GLU A 164 15.06 -15.17 -23.10
C GLU A 164 13.77 -14.84 -23.86
N GLU A 165 13.59 -15.37 -25.07
CA GLU A 165 12.38 -15.12 -25.88
C GLU A 165 11.18 -15.89 -25.32
N ASP A 166 11.35 -17.10 -24.79
CA ASP A 166 10.30 -17.86 -24.12
C ASP A 166 9.78 -17.08 -22.89
N ALA A 167 10.67 -16.58 -22.05
CA ALA A 167 10.33 -15.81 -20.86
C ALA A 167 9.66 -14.47 -21.22
N LYS A 168 10.13 -13.78 -22.24
CA LYS A 168 9.54 -12.51 -22.72
C LYS A 168 8.08 -12.65 -23.16
N ASN A 169 7.73 -13.81 -23.73
CA ASN A 169 6.38 -14.12 -24.18
C ASN A 169 5.54 -14.88 -23.12
N CYS A 170 6.04 -15.00 -21.90
CA CYS A 170 5.37 -15.70 -20.81
C CYS A 170 4.46 -14.74 -20.02
N HIS A 171 3.15 -14.82 -20.25
CA HIS A 171 2.15 -13.94 -19.61
C HIS A 171 1.08 -14.72 -18.82
N THR A 172 1.22 -16.05 -18.68
CA THR A 172 0.26 -16.92 -17.96
C THR A 172 0.99 -17.99 -17.17
N ILE A 173 0.32 -18.56 -16.17
CA ILE A 173 0.81 -19.70 -15.39
C ILE A 173 1.14 -20.88 -16.31
N GLN A 174 0.25 -21.18 -17.26
CA GLN A 174 0.43 -22.28 -18.22
C GLN A 174 1.66 -22.07 -19.12
N ALA A 175 1.88 -20.83 -19.58
CA ALA A 175 3.04 -20.51 -20.41
C ALA A 175 4.38 -20.62 -19.64
N ALA A 176 4.36 -20.42 -18.32
CA ALA A 176 5.55 -20.53 -17.48
C ALA A 176 6.00 -21.99 -17.28
N THR A 177 5.09 -22.95 -17.28
CA THR A 177 5.37 -24.37 -16.99
C THR A 177 6.54 -24.95 -17.79
N PRO A 178 6.59 -24.87 -19.13
CA PRO A 178 7.70 -25.45 -19.89
C PRO A 178 9.03 -24.76 -19.65
N ILE A 179 9.03 -23.46 -19.33
CA ILE A 179 10.24 -22.68 -19.01
C ILE A 179 10.78 -23.13 -17.65
N LEU A 180 9.91 -23.15 -16.64
CA LEU A 180 10.24 -23.56 -15.28
C LEU A 180 10.73 -24.99 -15.22
N GLN A 181 10.14 -25.92 -16.01
CA GLN A 181 10.57 -27.29 -16.09
C GLN A 181 12.00 -27.40 -16.66
N LYS A 182 12.32 -26.67 -17.75
CA LYS A 182 13.66 -26.66 -18.33
C LYS A 182 14.71 -26.12 -17.33
N ILE A 183 14.37 -25.06 -16.55
CA ILE A 183 15.23 -24.53 -15.52
C ILE A 183 15.43 -25.58 -14.41
N LYS A 184 14.35 -26.21 -13.94
CA LYS A 184 14.38 -27.26 -12.93
C LYS A 184 15.28 -28.44 -13.35
N ASP A 185 15.11 -28.91 -14.58
CA ASP A 185 15.89 -30.04 -15.12
C ASP A 185 17.38 -29.71 -15.23
N ALA A 186 17.71 -28.48 -15.61
CA ALA A 186 19.08 -28.04 -15.75
C ALA A 186 19.80 -27.75 -14.41
N LYS A 187 19.07 -27.16 -13.44
CA LYS A 187 19.66 -26.71 -12.16
C LYS A 187 19.51 -27.74 -11.02
N GLY A 188 18.58 -28.68 -11.12
CA GLY A 188 18.33 -29.70 -10.08
C GLY A 188 17.59 -29.20 -8.84
N GLU A 189 17.32 -27.89 -8.74
CA GLU A 189 16.63 -27.23 -7.62
C GLU A 189 15.26 -26.71 -8.08
N ALA A 190 14.38 -26.35 -7.13
CA ALA A 190 13.10 -25.74 -7.45
C ALA A 190 13.31 -24.45 -8.23
N SER A 191 12.70 -24.34 -9.42
CA SER A 191 12.82 -23.16 -10.28
C SER A 191 11.88 -22.03 -9.88
N PHE A 192 10.81 -22.36 -9.14
CA PHE A 192 9.83 -21.42 -8.60
C PHE A 192 9.58 -21.70 -7.10
N PRO A 193 10.56 -21.46 -6.23
CA PRO A 193 10.40 -21.72 -4.82
C PRO A 193 9.44 -20.71 -4.17
N VAL A 194 8.52 -21.23 -3.36
CA VAL A 194 7.51 -20.44 -2.62
C VAL A 194 7.50 -20.77 -1.13
N THR A 195 6.86 -19.91 -0.36
CA THR A 195 6.51 -20.15 1.05
C THR A 195 5.12 -20.80 1.14
N LYS A 196 4.61 -20.98 2.37
CA LYS A 196 3.24 -21.43 2.63
C LYS A 196 2.14 -20.56 1.99
N ASP A 197 2.48 -19.34 1.60
CA ASP A 197 1.53 -18.45 0.89
C ASP A 197 1.35 -18.85 -0.59
N GLY A 198 2.20 -19.75 -1.10
CA GLY A 198 2.11 -20.34 -2.44
C GLY A 198 2.10 -19.30 -3.56
N VAL A 199 1.33 -19.59 -4.61
CA VAL A 199 1.11 -18.69 -5.76
C VAL A 199 -0.11 -17.80 -5.46
N SER A 200 0.03 -16.94 -4.46
CA SER A 200 -1.06 -16.08 -3.95
C SER A 200 -1.58 -15.05 -4.96
N GLN A 201 -0.87 -14.86 -6.07
CA GLN A 201 -1.25 -13.96 -7.14
C GLN A 201 -2.37 -14.51 -8.05
N ILE A 202 -2.68 -15.81 -8.00
CA ILE A 202 -3.71 -16.41 -8.88
C ILE A 202 -5.05 -15.66 -8.83
N PRO A 203 -5.64 -15.32 -7.67
CA PRO A 203 -6.94 -14.65 -7.59
C PRO A 203 -6.89 -13.12 -7.74
N PHE A 204 -5.75 -12.52 -8.16
CA PHE A 204 -5.57 -11.05 -8.16
C PHE A 204 -6.59 -10.27 -9.01
N ILE A 205 -7.24 -10.95 -9.96
CA ILE A 205 -8.28 -10.38 -10.82
C ILE A 205 -9.66 -10.31 -10.16
N PHE A 206 -9.76 -10.69 -8.89
CA PHE A 206 -10.99 -10.57 -8.11
C PHE A 206 -10.86 -9.51 -7.03
N ASP A 207 -11.87 -8.65 -6.93
CA ASP A 207 -12.02 -7.69 -5.84
C ASP A 207 -12.73 -8.40 -4.67
N SER A 208 -12.08 -8.46 -3.51
CA SER A 208 -12.58 -9.11 -2.30
C SER A 208 -13.45 -8.19 -1.43
N PHE A 209 -13.80 -7.03 -1.94
CA PHE A 209 -14.60 -5.98 -1.28
C PHE A 209 -14.15 -5.61 0.14
N GLY A 210 -12.87 -5.83 0.48
CA GLY A 210 -12.27 -5.42 1.75
C GLY A 210 -12.75 -6.19 2.98
N ALA A 211 -13.44 -7.33 2.80
CA ALA A 211 -13.95 -8.13 3.91
C ALA A 211 -12.88 -8.98 4.63
N GLY A 212 -11.64 -9.02 4.12
CA GLY A 212 -10.58 -9.88 4.64
C GLY A 212 -10.78 -11.36 4.34
N LEU A 213 -11.84 -11.74 3.64
CA LEU A 213 -12.15 -13.09 3.20
C LEU A 213 -11.61 -13.31 1.78
N ARG A 214 -10.71 -14.30 1.61
CA ARG A 214 -10.01 -14.56 0.35
C ARG A 214 -10.69 -15.54 -0.60
N GLY A 215 -11.75 -16.22 -0.16
CA GLY A 215 -12.43 -17.28 -0.92
C GLY A 215 -13.56 -16.78 -1.81
N VAL A 216 -14.05 -15.56 -1.63
CA VAL A 216 -15.14 -14.95 -2.40
C VAL A 216 -14.77 -13.56 -2.88
N GLY A 217 -15.34 -13.14 -4.00
CA GLY A 217 -15.08 -11.83 -4.58
C GLY A 217 -15.89 -11.58 -5.84
N VAL A 218 -15.69 -10.41 -6.44
CA VAL A 218 -16.25 -10.02 -7.74
C VAL A 218 -15.10 -9.88 -8.73
N ARG A 219 -15.23 -10.47 -9.92
CA ARG A 219 -14.23 -10.26 -10.97
C ARG A 219 -14.18 -8.78 -11.33
N TYR A 220 -12.99 -8.19 -11.35
CA TYR A 220 -12.79 -6.74 -11.44
C TYR A 220 -13.57 -6.05 -12.58
N ASN A 221 -13.80 -6.74 -13.69
CA ASN A 221 -14.48 -6.22 -14.88
C ASN A 221 -15.86 -6.86 -15.15
N ASP A 222 -16.41 -7.61 -14.21
CA ASP A 222 -17.75 -8.17 -14.33
C ASP A 222 -18.82 -7.08 -14.15
N LYS A 223 -19.46 -6.68 -15.22
CA LYS A 223 -20.50 -5.63 -15.23
C LYS A 223 -21.75 -5.99 -14.43
N GLU A 224 -22.01 -7.27 -14.21
CA GLU A 224 -23.09 -7.75 -13.35
C GLU A 224 -22.68 -7.72 -11.87
N ALA A 225 -21.38 -7.55 -11.61
CA ALA A 225 -20.75 -7.50 -10.29
C ALA A 225 -21.22 -8.65 -9.37
N LYS A 226 -21.21 -9.86 -9.91
CA LYS A 226 -21.65 -11.05 -9.21
C LYS A 226 -20.60 -11.51 -8.20
N VAL A 227 -21.00 -11.69 -6.96
CA VAL A 227 -20.17 -12.33 -5.93
C VAL A 227 -20.08 -13.82 -6.22
N VAL A 228 -18.86 -14.33 -6.37
CA VAL A 228 -18.59 -15.74 -6.70
C VAL A 228 -17.62 -16.37 -5.71
N LYS A 229 -17.63 -17.70 -5.66
CA LYS A 229 -16.59 -18.51 -5.02
C LYS A 229 -15.40 -18.59 -5.97
N ILE A 230 -14.37 -17.80 -5.70
CA ILE A 230 -13.24 -17.53 -6.62
C ILE A 230 -12.58 -18.82 -7.14
N PHE A 231 -12.38 -19.80 -6.26
CA PHE A 231 -11.64 -21.01 -6.61
C PHE A 231 -12.48 -22.07 -7.32
N GLU A 232 -13.81 -21.87 -7.46
CA GLU A 232 -14.67 -22.65 -8.33
C GLU A 232 -14.70 -22.12 -9.77
N GLU A 233 -14.16 -20.92 -10.04
CA GLU A 233 -14.07 -20.36 -11.40
C GLU A 233 -13.11 -21.19 -12.26
N GLU A 234 -13.54 -21.48 -13.50
CA GLU A 234 -12.85 -22.42 -14.40
C GLU A 234 -11.39 -22.03 -14.67
N ASP A 235 -11.13 -20.74 -14.93
CA ASP A 235 -9.79 -20.23 -15.20
C ASP A 235 -8.88 -20.25 -13.96
N ILE A 236 -9.43 -20.06 -12.78
CA ILE A 236 -8.70 -20.17 -11.51
C ILE A 236 -8.37 -21.63 -11.22
N MET A 237 -9.35 -22.52 -11.35
CA MET A 237 -9.14 -23.96 -11.17
C MET A 237 -8.08 -24.50 -12.14
N ALA A 238 -8.08 -24.04 -13.40
CA ALA A 238 -7.06 -24.41 -14.37
C ALA A 238 -5.64 -23.99 -13.93
N GLN A 239 -5.49 -22.81 -13.35
CA GLN A 239 -4.21 -22.34 -12.80
C GLN A 239 -3.77 -23.16 -11.57
N LEU A 240 -4.71 -23.50 -10.67
CA LEU A 240 -4.40 -24.35 -9.52
C LEU A 240 -3.92 -25.75 -9.94
N LYS A 241 -4.51 -26.33 -11.00
CA LYS A 241 -4.05 -27.61 -11.56
C LYS A 241 -2.63 -27.52 -12.13
N GLU A 242 -2.26 -26.41 -12.77
CA GLU A 242 -0.88 -26.17 -13.21
C GLU A 242 0.08 -26.08 -12.01
N VAL A 243 -0.30 -25.35 -10.97
CA VAL A 243 0.50 -25.24 -9.73
C VAL A 243 0.62 -26.59 -9.04
N ARG A 244 -0.42 -27.43 -9.07
CA ARG A 244 -0.31 -28.83 -8.64
C ARG A 244 0.75 -29.60 -9.43
N GLY A 245 0.76 -29.45 -10.76
CA GLY A 245 1.80 -30.02 -11.61
C GLY A 245 3.19 -29.49 -11.27
N TRP A 246 3.32 -28.20 -10.93
CA TRP A 246 4.60 -27.63 -10.49
C TRP A 246 5.12 -28.26 -9.21
N TYR A 247 4.24 -28.49 -8.23
CA TYR A 247 4.60 -29.17 -6.99
C TYR A 247 5.04 -30.64 -7.23
N GLU A 248 4.25 -31.39 -7.98
CA GLU A 248 4.52 -32.81 -8.30
C GLU A 248 5.83 -32.99 -9.07
N ASN A 249 6.20 -32.06 -9.95
CA ASN A 249 7.43 -32.10 -10.73
C ASN A 249 8.62 -31.40 -10.05
N GLY A 250 8.47 -30.92 -8.80
CA GLY A 250 9.52 -30.26 -8.04
C GLY A 250 9.95 -28.89 -8.60
N ILE A 251 9.11 -28.25 -9.40
CA ILE A 251 9.24 -26.83 -9.79
C ILE A 251 9.05 -25.97 -8.55
N ILE A 252 8.08 -26.31 -7.70
CA ILE A 252 7.88 -25.77 -6.36
C ILE A 252 8.60 -26.67 -5.35
N ASN A 253 9.19 -26.10 -4.32
CA ASN A 253 9.87 -26.81 -3.25
C ASN A 253 8.90 -27.66 -2.41
N ALA A 254 9.33 -28.87 -2.03
CA ALA A 254 8.47 -29.84 -1.35
C ALA A 254 8.02 -29.41 0.06
N ASP A 255 8.79 -28.55 0.74
CA ASP A 255 8.49 -28.00 2.07
C ASP A 255 7.64 -26.71 2.03
N ALA A 256 7.25 -26.24 0.84
CA ALA A 256 6.51 -25.00 0.65
C ALA A 256 5.29 -24.83 1.59
N PRO A 257 4.42 -25.84 1.82
CA PRO A 257 3.21 -25.66 2.64
C PRO A 257 3.50 -25.27 4.10
N GLN A 258 4.74 -25.52 4.57
CA GLN A 258 5.15 -25.26 5.97
C GLN A 258 6.23 -24.19 6.08
N LEU A 259 6.76 -23.73 4.95
CA LEU A 259 7.86 -22.79 4.90
C LEU A 259 7.38 -21.36 5.16
N ALA A 260 7.78 -20.78 6.30
CA ALA A 260 7.40 -19.41 6.65
C ALA A 260 8.24 -18.36 5.91
N GLU A 261 9.53 -18.64 5.70
CA GLU A 261 10.47 -17.73 5.03
C GLU A 261 11.13 -18.44 3.84
N GLY A 262 11.00 -17.85 2.67
CA GLY A 262 11.54 -18.41 1.43
C GLY A 262 13.04 -18.13 1.25
N PRO A 263 13.69 -18.84 0.29
CA PRO A 263 15.08 -18.58 -0.05
C PRO A 263 15.24 -17.17 -0.63
N THR A 264 16.38 -16.54 -0.36
CA THR A 264 16.72 -15.24 -0.93
C THR A 264 16.80 -15.31 -2.45
N TYR A 265 17.47 -16.35 -2.97
CA TYR A 265 17.59 -16.58 -4.41
C TYR A 265 16.40 -17.37 -4.96
N LYS A 266 15.89 -16.90 -6.11
CA LYS A 266 14.84 -17.57 -6.90
C LYS A 266 15.14 -17.38 -8.38
N ALA A 267 15.14 -18.49 -9.14
CA ALA A 267 15.34 -18.39 -10.60
C ALA A 267 14.16 -17.70 -11.31
N CYS A 268 12.95 -17.91 -10.76
CA CYS A 268 11.74 -17.21 -11.15
C CYS A 268 10.81 -17.02 -9.95
N PHE A 269 10.03 -15.93 -9.94
CA PHE A 269 8.96 -15.68 -8.99
C PHE A 269 7.92 -14.72 -9.56
N LEU A 270 6.73 -14.68 -8.97
CA LEU A 270 5.72 -13.65 -9.24
C LEU A 270 5.85 -12.51 -8.22
N ALA A 271 5.73 -11.29 -8.70
CA ALA A 271 5.72 -10.08 -7.85
C ALA A 271 4.79 -9.01 -8.41
N GLN A 272 4.16 -8.26 -7.51
CA GLN A 272 3.47 -7.02 -7.85
C GLN A 272 4.47 -5.87 -7.91
N GLY A 273 4.31 -4.98 -8.90
CA GLY A 273 5.12 -3.77 -9.00
C GLY A 273 5.17 -3.22 -10.43
N TRP A 274 6.36 -2.90 -10.88
CA TRP A 274 6.64 -2.37 -12.23
C TRP A 274 7.89 -3.06 -12.80
N SER A 275 8.08 -2.99 -14.12
CA SER A 275 9.17 -3.75 -14.74
C SER A 275 10.56 -3.27 -14.29
N GLY A 276 10.72 -1.97 -14.04
CA GLY A 276 11.93 -1.35 -13.50
C GLY A 276 12.33 -1.85 -12.11
N ALA A 277 11.38 -2.34 -11.31
CA ALA A 277 11.66 -2.92 -9.99
C ALA A 277 12.58 -4.16 -10.06
N ALA A 278 12.66 -4.82 -11.22
CA ALA A 278 13.63 -5.87 -11.46
C ALA A 278 15.08 -5.39 -11.24
N LYS A 279 15.38 -4.13 -11.52
CA LYS A 279 16.70 -3.52 -11.32
C LYS A 279 16.81 -2.80 -9.98
N THR A 280 15.79 -1.98 -9.64
CA THR A 280 15.87 -1.03 -8.52
C THR A 280 15.56 -1.67 -7.17
N THR A 281 14.78 -2.75 -7.15
CA THR A 281 14.30 -3.39 -5.92
C THR A 281 14.67 -4.87 -5.86
N TRP A 282 14.08 -5.69 -6.73
CA TRP A 282 14.19 -7.16 -6.60
C TRP A 282 15.58 -7.67 -6.89
N GLY A 283 16.23 -7.17 -7.97
CA GLY A 283 17.60 -7.55 -8.33
C GLY A 283 18.61 -7.07 -7.30
N LYS A 284 18.46 -5.82 -6.81
CA LYS A 284 19.31 -5.27 -5.74
C LYS A 284 19.25 -6.14 -4.47
N ASN A 285 18.03 -6.52 -4.05
CA ASN A 285 17.84 -7.36 -2.86
C ASN A 285 18.39 -8.79 -3.02
N MET A 286 18.33 -9.34 -4.24
CA MET A 286 18.81 -10.69 -4.54
C MET A 286 20.30 -10.74 -4.92
N GLY A 287 20.90 -9.59 -5.26
CA GLY A 287 22.27 -9.50 -5.79
C GLY A 287 22.40 -10.12 -7.19
N LYS A 288 21.35 -10.03 -8.03
CA LYS A 288 21.26 -10.63 -9.35
C LYS A 288 20.70 -9.65 -10.39
N GLU A 289 21.10 -9.83 -11.65
CA GLU A 289 20.45 -9.16 -12.77
C GLU A 289 19.12 -9.89 -13.06
N LEU A 290 18.00 -9.15 -12.92
CA LEU A 290 16.66 -9.68 -13.15
C LEU A 290 15.98 -8.94 -14.29
N VAL A 291 15.02 -9.64 -14.93
CA VAL A 291 14.08 -9.06 -15.89
C VAL A 291 12.66 -9.45 -15.49
N ALA A 292 11.70 -8.53 -15.72
CA ALA A 292 10.32 -8.74 -15.38
C ALA A 292 9.42 -8.59 -16.61
N TYR A 293 8.49 -9.55 -16.79
CA TYR A 293 7.48 -9.54 -17.85
C TYR A 293 6.09 -9.65 -17.25
N GLN A 294 5.19 -8.80 -17.72
CA GLN A 294 3.85 -8.66 -17.13
C GLN A 294 3.03 -9.94 -17.23
N TYR A 295 2.35 -10.27 -16.13
CA TYR A 295 1.39 -11.35 -15.98
C TYR A 295 -0.01 -10.78 -15.75
N GLY A 296 -0.92 -11.04 -16.71
CA GLY A 296 -2.30 -10.56 -16.62
C GLY A 296 -2.50 -9.06 -16.81
N PRO A 297 -3.69 -8.51 -16.47
CA PRO A 297 -4.02 -7.09 -16.60
C PRO A 297 -3.42 -6.23 -15.51
N THR A 298 -3.42 -4.90 -15.73
CA THR A 298 -3.20 -3.90 -14.70
C THR A 298 -4.54 -3.41 -14.17
N ILE A 299 -4.78 -3.53 -12.86
CA ILE A 299 -6.09 -3.31 -12.24
C ILE A 299 -6.00 -2.23 -11.16
N LEU A 300 -7.04 -1.40 -11.06
CA LEU A 300 -7.23 -0.48 -9.94
C LEU A 300 -8.43 -0.96 -9.11
N SER A 301 -8.20 -1.26 -7.83
CA SER A 301 -9.24 -1.69 -6.89
C SER A 301 -9.22 -0.86 -5.62
N ASN A 302 -10.23 -1.00 -4.76
CA ASN A 302 -10.23 -0.35 -3.46
C ASN A 302 -9.00 -0.78 -2.64
N ASP A 303 -8.71 -2.08 -2.57
CA ASP A 303 -7.56 -2.59 -1.83
C ASP A 303 -6.22 -2.04 -2.34
N SER A 304 -6.07 -1.86 -3.65
CA SER A 304 -4.84 -1.32 -4.22
C SER A 304 -4.65 0.17 -3.94
N VAL A 305 -5.72 0.96 -3.99
CA VAL A 305 -5.70 2.39 -3.63
C VAL A 305 -5.49 2.56 -2.13
N LEU A 306 -6.23 1.79 -1.32
CA LEU A 306 -6.21 1.88 0.13
C LEU A 306 -5.04 1.08 0.78
N GLY A 307 -4.13 0.54 0.00
CA GLY A 307 -2.92 -0.10 0.53
C GLY A 307 -2.00 0.86 1.29
N SER A 308 -2.26 2.17 1.20
CA SER A 308 -1.59 3.22 1.96
C SER A 308 -2.46 4.46 2.03
N VAL A 309 -2.91 4.83 3.23
CA VAL A 309 -3.79 5.97 3.48
C VAL A 309 -3.34 6.72 4.73
N ASN A 310 -3.40 8.04 4.70
CA ASN A 310 -3.15 8.89 5.87
C ASN A 310 -4.47 9.48 6.35
N PHE A 311 -4.83 9.21 7.58
CA PHE A 311 -6.07 9.66 8.21
C PHE A 311 -5.81 10.83 9.14
N ILE A 312 -6.75 11.77 9.21
CA ILE A 312 -6.77 12.79 10.26
C ILE A 312 -7.53 12.22 11.47
N SER A 313 -6.88 12.19 12.63
CA SER A 313 -7.49 11.71 13.86
C SER A 313 -8.68 12.59 14.25
N ILE A 314 -9.76 11.97 14.75
CA ILE A 314 -10.86 12.73 15.37
C ILE A 314 -10.40 13.56 16.58
N ASN A 315 -9.29 13.15 17.22
CA ASN A 315 -8.70 13.81 18.38
C ASN A 315 -7.66 14.87 18.02
N SER A 316 -7.44 15.11 16.69
CA SER A 316 -6.53 16.17 16.24
C SER A 316 -7.00 17.53 16.76
N LYS A 317 -6.06 18.31 17.25
CA LYS A 317 -6.31 19.70 17.67
C LYS A 317 -5.97 20.69 16.55
N ASN A 318 -5.34 20.20 15.48
CA ASN A 318 -4.88 21.02 14.36
C ASN A 318 -5.23 20.37 13.00
N PRO A 319 -6.50 19.98 12.77
CA PRO A 319 -6.87 19.19 11.58
C PRO A 319 -6.60 19.93 10.26
N GLU A 320 -6.79 21.26 10.22
CA GLU A 320 -6.48 22.08 9.04
C GLU A 320 -4.97 22.05 8.75
N LYS A 321 -4.13 22.19 9.80
CA LYS A 321 -2.66 22.11 9.68
C LYS A 321 -2.21 20.72 9.27
N ALA A 322 -2.86 19.68 9.77
CA ALA A 322 -2.58 18.30 9.38
C ALA A 322 -2.89 18.06 7.87
N LEU A 323 -4.00 18.61 7.35
CA LEU A 323 -4.29 18.58 5.91
C LEU A 323 -3.30 19.43 5.09
N GLN A 324 -2.91 20.63 5.59
CA GLN A 324 -1.89 21.45 4.95
C GLN A 324 -0.52 20.74 4.90
N TYR A 325 -0.16 19.98 5.94
CA TYR A 325 1.03 19.13 5.92
C TYR A 325 0.91 18.03 4.87
N LEU A 326 -0.21 17.30 4.81
CA LEU A 326 -0.41 16.26 3.79
C LEU A 326 -0.38 16.86 2.37
N ASN A 327 -0.92 18.06 2.17
CA ASN A 327 -0.77 18.79 0.92
C ASN A 327 0.70 19.11 0.62
N LEU A 328 1.43 19.66 1.61
CA LEU A 328 2.82 20.06 1.45
C LEU A 328 3.72 18.87 1.05
N ILE A 329 3.67 17.77 1.79
CA ILE A 329 4.52 16.60 1.51
C ILE A 329 4.22 15.96 0.15
N ASN A 330 3.01 16.13 -0.37
CA ASN A 330 2.62 15.63 -1.69
C ASN A 330 2.95 16.59 -2.84
N THR A 331 3.22 17.88 -2.56
CA THR A 331 3.44 18.90 -3.59
C THR A 331 4.82 19.56 -3.54
N ASP A 332 5.61 19.31 -2.49
CA ASP A 332 6.95 19.87 -2.30
C ASP A 332 7.99 18.73 -2.23
N SER A 333 8.82 18.62 -3.28
CA SER A 333 9.82 17.54 -3.38
C SER A 333 10.85 17.58 -2.26
N LYS A 334 11.23 18.76 -1.76
CA LYS A 334 12.20 18.87 -0.67
C LYS A 334 11.69 18.24 0.63
N VAL A 335 10.41 18.43 0.96
CA VAL A 335 9.78 17.77 2.10
C VAL A 335 9.64 16.28 1.83
N ARG A 336 9.23 15.92 0.62
CA ARG A 336 9.07 14.51 0.21
C ARG A 336 10.39 13.75 0.26
N ASP A 337 11.48 14.32 -0.25
CA ASP A 337 12.80 13.72 -0.25
C ASP A 337 13.35 13.55 1.17
N ALA A 338 13.12 14.53 2.06
CA ALA A 338 13.49 14.41 3.47
C ALA A 338 12.80 13.21 4.16
N PHE A 339 11.54 12.93 3.83
CA PHE A 339 10.83 11.75 4.33
C PHE A 339 11.27 10.45 3.63
N ARG A 340 11.62 10.52 2.35
CA ARG A 340 12.01 9.34 1.56
C ARG A 340 13.44 8.91 1.84
N TYR A 341 14.37 9.85 1.89
CA TYR A 341 15.81 9.58 1.93
C TYR A 341 16.47 9.90 3.27
N GLY A 342 15.83 10.72 4.12
CA GLY A 342 16.33 11.07 5.44
C GLY A 342 17.03 12.43 5.51
N LEU A 343 18.15 12.47 6.22
CA LEU A 343 18.91 13.68 6.48
C LEU A 343 19.94 13.94 5.37
N GLU A 344 19.76 15.03 4.63
CA GLU A 344 20.70 15.48 3.63
C GLU A 344 22.08 15.78 4.24
N GLY A 345 23.14 15.23 3.64
CA GLY A 345 24.52 15.26 4.12
C GLY A 345 24.89 14.06 5.01
N GLU A 346 23.93 13.24 5.45
CA GLU A 346 24.17 12.01 6.21
C GLU A 346 23.60 10.77 5.53
N ASN A 347 22.33 10.82 5.05
CA ASN A 347 21.69 9.70 4.40
C ASN A 347 21.70 9.84 2.88
N PHE A 348 21.68 11.07 2.37
CA PHE A 348 21.72 11.36 0.94
C PHE A 348 22.34 12.74 0.65
N GLU A 349 22.69 12.96 -0.62
CA GLU A 349 23.12 14.26 -1.14
C GLU A 349 22.45 14.50 -2.51
N TYR A 350 22.21 15.76 -2.85
CA TYR A 350 21.82 16.13 -4.21
C TYR A 350 23.05 16.21 -5.11
N THR A 351 22.98 15.55 -6.25
CA THR A 351 23.99 15.61 -7.29
C THR A 351 23.90 16.93 -8.06
N THR A 352 24.94 17.26 -8.85
CA THR A 352 24.99 18.50 -9.63
C THR A 352 23.93 18.58 -10.74
N ASP A 353 23.41 17.44 -11.19
CA ASP A 353 22.32 17.32 -12.17
C ASP A 353 20.92 17.23 -11.52
N GLY A 354 20.85 17.39 -10.20
CA GLY A 354 19.60 17.47 -9.45
C GLY A 354 18.97 16.12 -9.09
N ARG A 355 19.73 15.03 -9.20
CA ARG A 355 19.33 13.70 -8.71
C ARG A 355 19.70 13.52 -7.23
N VAL A 356 19.29 12.41 -6.63
CA VAL A 356 19.68 12.02 -5.27
C VAL A 356 20.75 10.92 -5.35
N HIS A 357 21.85 11.14 -4.65
CA HIS A 357 22.84 10.12 -4.32
C HIS A 357 22.59 9.61 -2.91
N GLU A 358 22.20 8.34 -2.75
CA GLU A 358 22.05 7.70 -1.44
C GLU A 358 23.42 7.36 -0.88
N ILE A 359 23.76 7.84 0.33
CA ILE A 359 25.07 7.60 0.95
C ILE A 359 25.11 6.14 1.45
N PRO A 360 26.07 5.33 0.96
CA PRO A 360 26.18 3.93 1.33
C PRO A 360 26.37 3.74 2.85
N ASP A 361 25.94 2.55 3.35
CA ASP A 361 26.07 2.13 4.75
C ASP A 361 25.34 3.03 5.77
N THR A 362 24.40 3.86 5.30
CA THR A 362 23.49 4.60 6.14
C THR A 362 22.11 3.96 6.15
N SER A 363 21.38 4.09 7.25
CA SER A 363 20.01 3.56 7.36
C SER A 363 19.02 4.70 7.58
N TRP A 364 17.92 4.65 6.83
CA TRP A 364 16.77 5.49 7.05
C TRP A 364 15.54 4.62 7.35
N GLY A 365 14.84 4.89 8.47
CA GLY A 365 13.89 3.94 9.03
C GLY A 365 12.47 4.02 8.47
N LEU A 366 12.04 5.18 7.92
CA LEU A 366 10.66 5.37 7.49
C LEU A 366 10.35 4.60 6.21
N ALA A 367 9.22 3.88 6.19
CA ALA A 367 8.76 3.20 4.98
C ALA A 367 8.25 4.22 3.96
N GLY A 368 8.93 4.33 2.82
CA GLY A 368 8.69 5.41 1.84
C GLY A 368 7.28 5.44 1.23
N TYR A 369 6.56 4.31 1.24
CA TYR A 369 5.22 4.21 0.66
C TYR A 369 4.10 4.73 1.59
N THR A 370 4.41 4.99 2.88
CA THR A 370 3.40 5.35 3.88
C THR A 370 3.09 6.84 3.96
N GLN A 371 3.91 7.70 3.37
CA GLN A 371 3.82 9.13 3.66
C GLN A 371 3.11 9.93 2.58
N ALA A 372 3.52 9.79 1.31
CA ALA A 372 3.03 10.65 0.23
C ALA A 372 3.34 10.07 -1.16
N THR A 373 2.94 10.80 -2.20
CA THR A 373 3.11 10.41 -3.60
C THR A 373 4.54 10.00 -3.96
N PHE A 374 4.68 9.07 -4.91
CA PHE A 374 5.97 8.73 -5.51
C PHE A 374 6.37 9.72 -6.62
N PHE A 375 5.39 10.41 -7.22
CA PHE A 375 5.62 11.24 -8.41
C PHE A 375 6.22 12.62 -8.10
N ASN A 376 6.52 12.86 -6.83
CA ASN A 376 7.19 14.05 -6.31
C ASN A 376 8.57 13.70 -5.67
N ILE A 377 8.98 12.43 -5.73
CA ILE A 377 10.30 11.99 -5.25
C ILE A 377 11.35 12.33 -6.30
N THR A 378 12.44 12.96 -5.88
CA THR A 378 13.60 13.17 -6.76
C THR A 378 14.26 11.82 -7.09
N PRO A 379 14.43 11.46 -8.38
CA PRO A 379 15.04 10.19 -8.76
C PRO A 379 16.47 10.05 -8.27
N THR A 380 16.90 8.82 -7.96
CA THR A 380 18.29 8.54 -7.57
C THR A 380 19.21 8.49 -8.79
N ASP A 381 20.53 8.65 -8.56
CA ASP A 381 21.57 8.49 -9.58
C ASP A 381 21.94 7.02 -9.83
N SER A 382 21.36 6.09 -9.08
CA SER A 382 21.63 4.64 -9.21
C SER A 382 21.11 4.03 -10.51
N VAL A 383 20.17 4.71 -11.18
CA VAL A 383 19.61 4.33 -12.49
C VAL A 383 19.52 5.53 -13.43
N GLU A 384 19.59 5.30 -14.74
CA GLU A 384 19.56 6.38 -15.74
C GLU A 384 18.14 6.90 -16.03
N PHE A 385 17.10 6.16 -15.64
CA PHE A 385 15.69 6.50 -15.86
C PHE A 385 15.01 6.95 -14.55
N ASN A 386 13.84 7.58 -14.69
CA ASN A 386 12.96 7.83 -13.55
C ASN A 386 11.98 6.64 -13.42
N GLU A 387 12.13 5.82 -12.39
CA GLU A 387 11.29 4.63 -12.18
C GLU A 387 9.81 4.97 -11.95
N TRP A 388 9.52 6.19 -11.50
CA TRP A 388 8.16 6.62 -11.21
C TRP A 388 7.35 6.96 -12.46
N ASP A 389 8.00 7.19 -13.61
CA ASP A 389 7.32 7.44 -14.89
C ASP A 389 6.56 6.17 -15.33
N GLU A 390 7.20 5.00 -15.26
CA GLU A 390 6.54 3.72 -15.56
C GLU A 390 5.39 3.43 -14.58
N VAL A 391 5.59 3.70 -13.28
CA VAL A 391 4.56 3.52 -12.25
C VAL A 391 3.34 4.40 -12.54
N LYS A 392 3.58 5.65 -12.99
CA LYS A 392 2.50 6.55 -13.37
C LYS A 392 1.75 6.05 -14.61
N GLU A 393 2.47 5.57 -15.63
CA GLU A 393 1.86 4.98 -16.82
C GLU A 393 0.99 3.76 -16.48
N LEU A 394 1.45 2.89 -15.58
CA LEU A 394 0.66 1.75 -15.10
C LEU A 394 -0.60 2.20 -14.36
N ASN A 395 -0.50 3.20 -13.48
CA ASN A 395 -1.67 3.74 -12.79
C ASN A 395 -2.68 4.36 -13.76
N ASP A 396 -2.19 5.11 -14.77
CA ASP A 396 -3.04 5.78 -15.76
C ASP A 396 -3.71 4.77 -16.72
N ALA A 397 -3.08 3.63 -16.97
CA ALA A 397 -3.59 2.54 -17.82
C ALA A 397 -4.42 1.50 -17.07
N ALA A 398 -4.47 1.56 -15.74
CA ALA A 398 -5.15 0.55 -14.93
C ALA A 398 -6.65 0.51 -15.18
N GLU A 399 -7.18 -0.70 -15.38
CA GLU A 399 -8.62 -0.92 -15.50
C GLU A 399 -9.27 -0.85 -14.11
N PRO A 400 -10.22 0.07 -13.87
CA PRO A 400 -10.86 0.16 -12.57
C PRO A 400 -11.77 -1.05 -12.32
N SER A 401 -11.71 -1.57 -11.09
CA SER A 401 -12.70 -2.53 -10.61
C SER A 401 -14.12 -1.94 -10.69
N VAL A 402 -15.08 -2.76 -11.06
CA VAL A 402 -16.52 -2.38 -11.02
C VAL A 402 -16.96 -1.98 -9.62
N LEU A 403 -16.24 -2.45 -8.59
CA LEU A 403 -16.46 -2.13 -7.17
C LEU A 403 -15.66 -0.94 -6.67
N LEU A 404 -14.96 -0.20 -7.52
CA LEU A 404 -14.20 0.97 -7.06
C LEU A 404 -15.14 2.01 -6.42
N GLY A 405 -14.86 2.36 -5.16
CA GLY A 405 -15.71 3.21 -4.30
C GLY A 405 -16.75 2.44 -3.46
N PHE A 406 -16.85 1.13 -3.61
CA PHE A 406 -17.69 0.29 -2.76
C PHE A 406 -17.02 0.02 -1.41
N SER A 407 -17.79 0.13 -0.34
CA SER A 407 -17.37 -0.19 1.03
C SER A 407 -18.36 -1.20 1.63
N PHE A 408 -17.87 -2.39 1.97
CA PHE A 408 -18.69 -3.44 2.55
C PHE A 408 -18.89 -3.24 4.06
N ASP A 409 -20.14 -3.19 4.50
CA ASP A 409 -20.50 -3.22 5.92
C ASP A 409 -20.66 -4.69 6.39
N ALA A 410 -19.64 -5.16 7.09
CA ALA A 410 -19.58 -6.55 7.59
C ALA A 410 -20.40 -6.81 8.87
N THR A 411 -21.04 -5.79 9.45
CA THR A 411 -21.64 -5.85 10.81
C THR A 411 -22.58 -7.05 10.99
N LYS A 412 -23.37 -7.40 9.96
CA LYS A 412 -24.34 -8.50 10.04
C LYS A 412 -23.73 -9.90 9.93
N VAL A 413 -22.53 -10.01 9.38
CA VAL A 413 -21.89 -11.30 9.02
C VAL A 413 -20.46 -11.41 9.57
N GLN A 414 -20.14 -10.64 10.58
CA GLN A 414 -18.77 -10.54 11.11
C GLN A 414 -18.27 -11.87 11.67
N ASP A 415 -19.12 -12.60 12.41
CA ASP A 415 -18.75 -13.90 13.00
C ASP A 415 -18.53 -14.94 11.91
N GLN A 416 -19.38 -14.96 10.88
CA GLN A 416 -19.25 -15.84 9.73
C GLN A 416 -17.94 -15.57 8.96
N ILE A 417 -17.58 -14.30 8.78
CA ILE A 417 -16.30 -13.91 8.14
C ILE A 417 -15.12 -14.44 8.93
N LEU A 418 -15.11 -14.32 10.25
CA LEU A 418 -14.03 -14.83 11.11
C LEU A 418 -13.89 -16.34 11.03
N ASN A 419 -15.02 -17.07 11.04
CA ASN A 419 -15.05 -18.52 10.94
C ASN A 419 -14.53 -18.96 9.54
N CYS A 420 -15.05 -18.39 8.47
CA CYS A 420 -14.62 -18.68 7.12
C CYS A 420 -13.14 -18.32 6.88
N LYS A 421 -12.65 -17.22 7.48
CA LYS A 421 -11.23 -16.88 7.44
C LYS A 421 -10.37 -17.95 8.10
N THR A 422 -10.79 -18.50 9.21
CA THR A 422 -10.07 -19.59 9.91
C THR A 422 -9.97 -20.83 9.02
N ILE A 423 -11.04 -21.19 8.31
CA ILE A 423 -11.04 -22.29 7.33
C ILE A 423 -10.06 -21.98 6.20
N TRP A 424 -10.12 -20.77 5.61
CA TRP A 424 -9.19 -20.34 4.58
C TRP A 424 -7.72 -20.48 5.04
N ASP A 425 -7.42 -20.00 6.25
CA ASP A 425 -6.06 -20.04 6.80
C ASP A 425 -5.51 -21.48 6.96
N ASN A 426 -6.41 -22.47 7.09
CA ASN A 426 -6.04 -23.90 7.14
C ASN A 426 -5.80 -24.50 5.75
N TYR A 427 -6.59 -24.13 4.74
CA TYR A 427 -6.55 -24.73 3.40
C TYR A 427 -5.54 -24.06 2.45
N HIS A 428 -5.37 -22.74 2.52
CA HIS A 428 -4.58 -22.01 1.52
C HIS A 428 -3.12 -22.46 1.40
N PRO A 429 -2.40 -22.88 2.47
CA PRO A 429 -1.02 -23.27 2.33
C PRO A 429 -0.85 -24.49 1.41
N GLU A 430 -1.75 -25.45 1.51
CA GLU A 430 -1.70 -26.64 0.68
C GLU A 430 -2.26 -26.40 -0.72
N LEU A 431 -3.34 -25.63 -0.83
CA LEU A 431 -3.99 -25.30 -2.09
C LEU A 431 -3.09 -24.44 -3.00
N LEU A 432 -2.53 -23.36 -2.49
CA LEU A 432 -1.75 -22.39 -3.28
C LEU A 432 -0.31 -22.84 -3.54
N THR A 433 0.20 -23.79 -2.79
CA THR A 433 1.50 -24.45 -3.07
C THR A 433 1.34 -25.64 -4.03
N GLY A 434 0.11 -26.10 -4.25
CA GLY A 434 -0.20 -27.25 -5.09
C GLY A 434 0.11 -28.61 -4.42
N SER A 435 0.29 -28.66 -3.09
CA SER A 435 0.60 -29.94 -2.41
C SER A 435 -0.59 -30.89 -2.32
N VAL A 436 -1.81 -30.43 -2.54
CA VAL A 436 -3.04 -31.22 -2.56
C VAL A 436 -3.75 -31.16 -3.91
N ASP A 437 -4.66 -32.11 -4.16
CA ASP A 437 -5.54 -32.06 -5.33
C ASP A 437 -6.51 -30.86 -5.20
N PRO A 438 -6.47 -29.89 -6.15
CA PRO A 438 -7.21 -28.67 -5.98
C PRO A 438 -8.74 -28.84 -6.09
N GLU A 439 -9.26 -29.80 -6.90
CA GLU A 439 -10.70 -30.01 -7.02
C GLU A 439 -11.27 -30.53 -5.69
N THR A 440 -10.57 -31.47 -5.07
CA THR A 440 -10.97 -32.03 -3.76
C THR A 440 -10.88 -30.97 -2.67
N ALA A 441 -9.74 -30.29 -2.56
CA ALA A 441 -9.50 -29.32 -1.51
C ALA A 441 -10.44 -28.10 -1.59
N VAL A 442 -10.72 -27.57 -2.78
CA VAL A 442 -11.66 -26.46 -2.98
C VAL A 442 -13.08 -26.88 -2.61
N LYS A 443 -13.51 -28.09 -3.00
CA LYS A 443 -14.84 -28.60 -2.64
C LYS A 443 -15.01 -28.78 -1.14
N GLU A 444 -14.02 -29.34 -0.44
CA GLU A 444 -14.04 -29.53 1.01
C GLU A 444 -14.02 -28.20 1.73
N MET A 445 -13.12 -27.27 1.34
CA MET A 445 -13.01 -25.93 1.90
C MET A 445 -14.34 -25.17 1.83
N TYR A 446 -14.98 -25.14 0.66
CA TYR A 446 -16.26 -24.42 0.53
C TYR A 446 -17.41 -25.12 1.26
N ALA A 447 -17.41 -26.45 1.36
CA ALA A 447 -18.43 -27.15 2.15
C ALA A 447 -18.30 -26.79 3.65
N GLU A 448 -17.09 -26.69 4.18
CA GLU A 448 -16.85 -26.22 5.56
C GLU A 448 -17.25 -24.75 5.73
N MET A 449 -16.87 -23.86 4.81
CA MET A 449 -17.25 -22.44 4.85
C MET A 449 -18.76 -22.23 4.75
N GLU A 450 -19.47 -23.02 3.96
CA GLU A 450 -20.93 -22.98 3.87
C GLU A 450 -21.60 -23.36 5.19
N ALA A 451 -21.06 -24.36 5.88
CA ALA A 451 -21.53 -24.74 7.21
C ALA A 451 -21.36 -23.62 8.27
N GLU A 452 -20.38 -22.74 8.05
CA GLU A 452 -20.06 -21.58 8.90
C GLU A 452 -20.68 -20.26 8.40
N GLY A 453 -21.57 -20.31 7.39
CA GLY A 453 -22.37 -19.16 6.95
C GLY A 453 -21.81 -18.40 5.75
N LEU A 454 -20.99 -19.04 4.88
CA LEU A 454 -20.48 -18.39 3.66
C LEU A 454 -21.60 -17.84 2.77
N ASN A 455 -22.75 -18.55 2.69
CA ASN A 455 -23.87 -18.11 1.88
C ASN A 455 -24.49 -16.81 2.40
N ASP A 456 -24.55 -16.61 3.73
CA ASP A 456 -25.02 -15.38 4.34
C ASP A 456 -24.09 -14.20 3.97
N ILE A 457 -22.77 -14.44 3.93
CA ILE A 457 -21.78 -13.43 3.51
C ILE A 457 -22.01 -13.05 2.04
N ILE A 458 -22.19 -14.04 1.16
CA ILE A 458 -22.41 -13.82 -0.27
C ILE A 458 -23.72 -13.04 -0.50
N GLU A 459 -24.82 -13.42 0.19
CA GLU A 459 -26.10 -12.75 0.06
C GLU A 459 -26.04 -11.29 0.55
N GLU A 460 -25.44 -11.03 1.71
CA GLU A 460 -25.30 -9.68 2.24
C GLU A 460 -24.38 -8.82 1.36
N ALA A 461 -23.24 -9.36 0.91
CA ALA A 461 -22.35 -8.65 0.00
C ALA A 461 -23.03 -8.30 -1.33
N GLN A 462 -23.73 -9.26 -1.94
CA GLN A 462 -24.45 -9.03 -3.18
C GLN A 462 -25.57 -7.98 -3.03
N ALA A 463 -26.29 -8.01 -1.91
CA ALA A 463 -27.34 -7.02 -1.62
C ALA A 463 -26.77 -5.59 -1.52
N GLN A 464 -25.64 -5.43 -0.82
CA GLN A 464 -24.97 -4.15 -0.68
C GLN A 464 -24.36 -3.67 -2.00
N ILE A 465 -23.73 -4.56 -2.79
CA ILE A 465 -23.18 -4.24 -4.12
C ILE A 465 -24.30 -3.79 -5.06
N ASN A 466 -25.43 -4.48 -5.10
CA ASN A 466 -26.58 -4.09 -5.93
C ASN A 466 -27.11 -2.69 -5.52
N ALA A 467 -27.18 -2.40 -4.24
CA ALA A 467 -27.58 -1.08 -3.74
C ALA A 467 -26.56 0.02 -4.13
N PHE A 468 -25.27 -0.27 -4.04
CA PHE A 468 -24.21 0.64 -4.48
C PHE A 468 -24.30 0.95 -5.96
N LEU A 469 -24.43 -0.06 -6.81
CA LEU A 469 -24.50 0.11 -8.27
C LEU A 469 -25.76 0.83 -8.72
N ALA A 470 -26.87 0.66 -8.00
CA ALA A 470 -28.13 1.39 -8.30
C ALA A 470 -28.03 2.90 -7.99
N ASN A 471 -27.05 3.33 -7.20
CA ASN A 471 -26.82 4.72 -6.80
C ASN A 471 -25.59 5.35 -7.48
N LYS A 472 -24.85 4.60 -8.29
CA LYS A 472 -23.68 5.05 -9.05
C LYS A 472 -24.11 5.59 -10.42
#